data_5c548f25c23a691af608d7830ccd7cd7
#
_entry.id   5c548f25c23a691af608d7830ccd7cd7
#
_cell.length_a   1.000
_cell.length_b   1.000
_cell.length_c   1.000
_cell.angle_alpha   90.00
_cell.angle_beta   90.00
_cell.angle_gamma   90.00
#
_symmetry.space_group_name_H-M   'P 1'
#
loop_
_entity.id
_entity.type
_entity.pdbx_description
1 polymer ?
#
loop_
_entity_poly.entity_id
_entity_poly.type
_entity_poly.pdbx_seq_one_letter_code
_entity_poly.pdbx_strand_id
1 'polypeptide(L)'
;MFFVKILDFLFARIYFYKLNIILLKLILRFLGFNHHGNLKESGEVLFLNKICKENPLVCIDIGAYVGDYSKYILENSNSSVYAFEPILKSFKKLNKYKKVYSKRFFVFNEAISDKIGHKKIYLDKKNLHWSSLDTEIKSINYLKDVKNYETCKVNTLDNFLKKNKNLLKKKITLIKIDTEGHEYEVILGAKNLIKKLSPKYIQIEYNWHHLFKNVNLYKFSKLLKDYEVFKIFPFNKELLKIDPTRPEHNYFNYSNIIFKKK
;
A
#
# COMPACT_ATOMS: atom_id res chain seq x y z
N MET A 1 11.30 20.70 31.71
CA MET A 1 12.75 20.50 31.51
C MET A 1 13.43 19.69 32.63
N PHE A 2 13.23 20.01 33.92
CA PHE A 2 13.82 19.27 35.06
C PHE A 2 13.36 17.78 35.13
N PHE A 3 12.06 17.51 34.99
CA PHE A 3 11.50 16.16 35.03
C PHE A 3 12.07 15.26 33.90
N VAL A 4 12.26 15.82 32.68
CA VAL A 4 12.86 15.07 31.57
C VAL A 4 14.29 14.64 31.89
N LYS A 5 15.10 15.51 32.50
CA LYS A 5 16.48 15.18 32.92
C LYS A 5 16.53 14.04 33.94
N ILE A 6 15.54 13.96 34.83
CA ILE A 6 15.43 12.84 35.79
C ILE A 6 15.12 11.54 35.05
N LEU A 7 14.19 11.57 34.09
CA LEU A 7 13.86 10.40 33.28
C LEU A 7 15.05 9.96 32.42
N ASP A 8 15.78 10.91 31.83
CA ASP A 8 17.00 10.62 31.07
C ASP A 8 18.03 9.93 31.97
N PHE A 9 18.29 10.46 33.18
CA PHE A 9 19.21 9.85 34.14
C PHE A 9 18.81 8.42 34.51
N LEU A 10 17.54 8.15 34.69
CA LEU A 10 17.01 6.84 35.07
C LEU A 10 16.97 5.85 33.90
N PHE A 11 16.45 6.25 32.74
CA PHE A 11 16.09 5.34 31.66
C PHE A 11 16.99 5.38 30.43
N ALA A 12 17.75 6.46 30.17
CA ALA A 12 18.68 6.53 29.04
C ALA A 12 19.98 5.76 29.32
N ARG A 13 19.86 4.52 29.77
CA ARG A 13 20.98 3.62 30.11
C ARG A 13 20.88 2.34 29.30
N ILE A 14 22.00 1.74 28.98
CA ILE A 14 22.10 0.54 28.15
C ILE A 14 21.30 -0.65 28.73
N TYR A 15 21.20 -0.76 30.07
CA TYR A 15 20.40 -1.82 30.72
C TYR A 15 18.92 -1.73 30.36
N PHE A 16 18.38 -0.52 30.15
CA PHE A 16 16.98 -0.30 29.80
C PHE A 16 16.72 -0.33 28.32
N TYR A 17 17.75 -0.48 27.47
CA TYR A 17 17.58 -0.46 26.01
C TYR A 17 16.48 -1.41 25.51
N LYS A 18 16.49 -2.68 25.97
CA LYS A 18 15.48 -3.67 25.59
C LYS A 18 14.07 -3.26 26.04
N LEU A 19 13.94 -2.78 27.30
CA LEU A 19 12.67 -2.29 27.83
C LEU A 19 12.18 -1.08 27.04
N ASN A 20 13.05 -0.12 26.76
CA ASN A 20 12.70 1.08 25.97
C ASN A 20 12.25 0.73 24.56
N ILE A 21 12.83 -0.29 23.91
CA ILE A 21 12.36 -0.80 22.61
C ILE A 21 10.96 -1.41 22.72
N ILE A 22 10.65 -2.12 23.81
CA ILE A 22 9.29 -2.66 24.03
C ILE A 22 8.29 -1.53 24.20
N LEU A 23 8.62 -0.53 25.01
CA LEU A 23 7.78 0.66 25.20
C LEU A 23 7.57 1.43 23.90
N LEU A 24 8.65 1.64 23.11
CA LEU A 24 8.55 2.26 21.80
C LEU A 24 7.60 1.50 20.89
N LYS A 25 7.69 0.16 20.83
CA LYS A 25 6.77 -0.65 20.01
C LYS A 25 5.31 -0.48 20.45
N LEU A 26 5.04 -0.41 21.74
CA LEU A 26 3.69 -0.16 22.28
C LEU A 26 3.20 1.25 21.88
N ILE A 27 4.04 2.28 22.06
CA ILE A 27 3.71 3.65 21.66
C ILE A 27 3.44 3.72 20.17
N LEU A 28 4.26 3.09 19.31
CA LEU A 28 4.02 3.04 17.87
C LEU A 28 2.66 2.38 17.54
N ARG A 29 2.26 1.32 18.25
CA ARG A 29 0.91 0.76 18.08
C ARG A 29 -0.19 1.74 18.49
N PHE A 30 -0.03 2.45 19.60
CA PHE A 30 -1.00 3.49 20.01
C PHE A 30 -1.07 4.66 19.03
N LEU A 31 0.03 4.95 18.35
CA LEU A 31 0.08 5.92 17.27
C LEU A 31 -0.45 5.36 15.93
N GLY A 32 -0.99 4.14 15.90
CA GLY A 32 -1.62 3.53 14.73
C GLY A 32 -0.63 2.92 13.73
N PHE A 33 0.57 2.55 14.17
CA PHE A 33 1.53 1.77 13.38
C PHE A 33 1.46 0.27 13.71
N ASN A 34 1.97 -0.57 12.82
CA ASN A 34 2.12 -2.03 13.01
C ASN A 34 0.81 -2.78 13.30
N HIS A 35 -0.31 -2.28 12.79
CA HIS A 35 -1.59 -2.99 12.76
C HIS A 35 -1.74 -3.74 11.43
N HIS A 36 -0.95 -4.79 11.28
CA HIS A 36 -0.99 -5.71 10.14
C HIS A 36 -1.75 -6.99 10.51
N GLY A 37 -2.31 -7.63 9.53
CA GLY A 37 -3.09 -8.85 9.71
C GLY A 37 -4.20 -8.93 8.67
N ASN A 38 -5.35 -8.39 8.99
CA ASN A 38 -6.48 -8.35 8.05
C ASN A 38 -7.03 -6.92 7.92
N LEU A 39 -7.91 -6.70 6.92
CA LEU A 39 -8.49 -5.39 6.63
C LEU A 39 -9.20 -4.74 7.82
N LYS A 40 -9.71 -5.53 8.76
CA LYS A 40 -10.37 -5.02 9.96
C LYS A 40 -9.35 -4.51 10.98
N GLU A 41 -8.28 -5.25 11.20
CA GLU A 41 -7.23 -4.89 12.16
C GLU A 41 -6.39 -3.70 11.69
N SER A 42 -6.15 -3.59 10.38
CA SER A 42 -5.43 -2.45 9.78
C SER A 42 -6.26 -1.15 9.75
N GLY A 43 -7.58 -1.24 9.98
CA GLY A 43 -8.52 -0.12 9.86
C GLY A 43 -9.00 0.14 8.43
N GLU A 44 -8.54 -0.62 7.45
CA GLU A 44 -8.93 -0.46 6.04
C GLU A 44 -10.43 -0.65 5.83
N VAL A 45 -11.07 -1.55 6.59
CA VAL A 45 -12.53 -1.73 6.54
C VAL A 45 -13.28 -0.42 6.83
N LEU A 46 -12.82 0.38 7.80
CA LEU A 46 -13.46 1.66 8.13
C LEU A 46 -13.32 2.67 6.99
N PHE A 47 -12.15 2.70 6.36
CA PHE A 47 -11.90 3.53 5.18
C PHE A 47 -12.71 3.05 3.97
N LEU A 48 -12.74 1.75 3.70
CA LEU A 48 -13.53 1.15 2.62
C LEU A 48 -15.02 1.40 2.80
N ASN A 49 -15.56 1.29 4.01
CA ASN A 49 -16.95 1.64 4.32
C ASN A 49 -17.29 3.07 3.92
N LYS A 50 -16.37 4.01 4.19
CA LYS A 50 -16.55 5.41 3.77
C LYS A 50 -16.58 5.52 2.24
N ILE A 51 -15.62 4.88 1.55
CA ILE A 51 -15.55 4.91 0.08
C ILE A 51 -16.78 4.27 -0.55
N CYS A 52 -17.20 3.09 -0.07
CA CYS A 52 -18.35 2.40 -0.62
C CYS A 52 -19.65 3.21 -0.49
N LYS A 53 -19.81 3.97 0.59
CA LYS A 53 -20.93 4.91 0.76
C LYS A 53 -20.91 6.09 -0.22
N GLU A 54 -19.74 6.46 -0.73
CA GLU A 54 -19.59 7.52 -1.73
C GLU A 54 -19.91 7.06 -3.16
N ASN A 55 -20.42 5.82 -3.36
CA ASN A 55 -20.69 5.21 -4.66
C ASN A 55 -19.49 5.31 -5.62
N PRO A 56 -18.37 4.64 -5.32
CA PRO A 56 -17.19 4.68 -6.15
C PRO A 56 -17.50 4.08 -7.52
N LEU A 57 -16.99 4.70 -8.60
CA LEU A 57 -17.22 4.23 -9.97
C LEU A 57 -16.17 3.22 -10.41
N VAL A 58 -14.92 3.55 -10.20
CA VAL A 58 -13.78 2.69 -10.57
C VAL A 58 -12.78 2.67 -9.42
N CYS A 59 -12.35 1.46 -9.05
CA CYS A 59 -11.25 1.22 -8.14
C CYS A 59 -10.17 0.41 -8.87
N ILE A 60 -8.90 0.74 -8.61
CA ILE A 60 -7.73 0.00 -9.09
C ILE A 60 -7.03 -0.57 -7.87
N ASP A 61 -6.77 -1.90 -7.87
CA ASP A 61 -6.14 -2.65 -6.78
C ASP A 61 -4.85 -3.28 -7.31
N ILE A 62 -3.70 -2.77 -6.88
CA ILE A 62 -2.37 -3.17 -7.34
C ILE A 62 -1.69 -3.93 -6.22
N GLY A 63 -1.29 -5.19 -6.49
CA GLY A 63 -0.91 -6.15 -5.47
C GLY A 63 -2.13 -6.76 -4.80
N ALA A 64 -3.10 -7.18 -5.62
CA ALA A 64 -4.41 -7.61 -5.11
C ALA A 64 -4.38 -8.96 -4.34
N TYR A 65 -3.26 -9.68 -4.39
CA TYR A 65 -3.04 -10.96 -3.72
C TYR A 65 -4.18 -11.96 -3.98
N VAL A 66 -4.90 -12.38 -2.94
CA VAL A 66 -6.06 -13.30 -3.08
C VAL A 66 -7.39 -12.58 -3.26
N GLY A 67 -7.40 -11.23 -3.19
CA GLY A 67 -8.54 -10.39 -3.56
C GLY A 67 -9.44 -9.92 -2.43
N ASP A 68 -9.03 -10.03 -1.17
CA ASP A 68 -9.88 -9.65 -0.03
C ASP A 68 -10.30 -8.17 -0.09
N TYR A 69 -9.38 -7.29 -0.45
CA TYR A 69 -9.65 -5.86 -0.63
C TYR A 69 -10.63 -5.60 -1.79
N SER A 70 -10.33 -6.15 -2.96
CA SER A 70 -11.19 -6.10 -4.14
C SER A 70 -12.58 -6.65 -3.88
N LYS A 71 -12.66 -7.81 -3.21
CA LYS A 71 -13.91 -8.47 -2.84
C LYS A 71 -14.75 -7.58 -1.95
N TYR A 72 -14.13 -6.97 -0.92
CA TYR A 72 -14.85 -6.07 -0.03
C TYR A 72 -15.54 -4.92 -0.79
N ILE A 73 -14.84 -4.28 -1.73
CA ILE A 73 -15.41 -3.22 -2.57
C ILE A 73 -16.57 -3.74 -3.42
N LEU A 74 -16.40 -4.90 -4.06
CA LEU A 74 -17.41 -5.51 -4.94
C LEU A 74 -18.68 -5.91 -4.20
N GLU A 75 -18.56 -6.35 -2.94
CA GLU A 75 -19.69 -6.74 -2.09
C GLU A 75 -20.45 -5.54 -1.52
N ASN A 76 -19.75 -4.43 -1.27
CA ASN A 76 -20.30 -3.28 -0.58
C ASN A 76 -20.54 -2.05 -1.48
N SER A 77 -20.36 -2.19 -2.81
CA SER A 77 -20.61 -1.13 -3.77
C SER A 77 -20.90 -1.65 -5.17
N ASN A 78 -21.33 -0.76 -6.07
CA ASN A 78 -21.53 -1.05 -7.49
C ASN A 78 -20.28 -0.71 -8.35
N SER A 79 -19.11 -0.58 -7.75
CA SER A 79 -17.86 -0.24 -8.43
C SER A 79 -17.43 -1.26 -9.46
N SER A 80 -16.71 -0.79 -10.48
CA SER A 80 -15.84 -1.65 -11.28
C SER A 80 -14.45 -1.69 -10.64
N VAL A 81 -13.89 -2.89 -10.44
CA VAL A 81 -12.57 -3.08 -9.83
C VAL A 81 -11.61 -3.67 -10.87
N TYR A 82 -10.44 -3.06 -11.03
CA TYR A 82 -9.33 -3.50 -11.88
C TYR A 82 -8.19 -3.95 -10.98
N ALA A 83 -7.98 -5.25 -10.88
CA ALA A 83 -7.04 -5.87 -9.95
C ALA A 83 -5.81 -6.43 -10.68
N PHE A 84 -4.63 -6.13 -10.17
CA PHE A 84 -3.34 -6.58 -10.71
C PHE A 84 -2.63 -7.45 -9.68
N GLU A 85 -2.27 -8.67 -10.08
CA GLU A 85 -1.57 -9.64 -9.24
C GLU A 85 -0.55 -10.43 -10.08
N PRO A 86 0.76 -10.22 -9.86
CA PRO A 86 1.79 -10.88 -10.65
C PRO A 86 1.98 -12.36 -10.33
N ILE A 87 1.79 -12.78 -9.06
CA ILE A 87 2.06 -14.14 -8.61
C ILE A 87 0.97 -15.08 -9.12
N LEU A 88 1.34 -16.05 -9.96
CA LEU A 88 0.37 -16.92 -10.63
C LEU A 88 -0.53 -17.68 -9.66
N LYS A 89 0.01 -18.14 -8.53
CA LYS A 89 -0.77 -18.85 -7.50
C LYS A 89 -1.85 -17.97 -6.87
N SER A 90 -1.51 -16.73 -6.53
CA SER A 90 -2.43 -15.72 -5.98
C SER A 90 -3.44 -15.28 -7.03
N PHE A 91 -2.98 -14.97 -8.26
CA PHE A 91 -3.84 -14.65 -9.39
C PHE A 91 -4.92 -15.71 -9.66
N LYS A 92 -4.57 -17.01 -9.63
CA LYS A 92 -5.55 -18.09 -9.82
C LYS A 92 -6.65 -18.08 -8.76
N LYS A 93 -6.33 -17.73 -7.51
CA LYS A 93 -7.33 -17.56 -6.44
C LYS A 93 -8.19 -16.33 -6.69
N LEU A 94 -7.56 -15.19 -6.95
CA LEU A 94 -8.21 -13.92 -7.28
C LEU A 94 -9.19 -14.06 -8.46
N ASN A 95 -8.78 -14.75 -9.52
CA ASN A 95 -9.57 -14.92 -10.74
C ASN A 95 -10.85 -15.76 -10.53
N LYS A 96 -10.96 -16.53 -9.43
CA LYS A 96 -12.20 -17.25 -9.10
C LYS A 96 -13.35 -16.28 -8.83
N TYR A 97 -13.11 -15.14 -8.24
CA TYR A 97 -14.13 -14.12 -7.98
C TYR A 97 -14.67 -13.49 -9.27
N LYS A 98 -13.91 -13.52 -10.38
CA LYS A 98 -14.37 -13.03 -11.68
C LYS A 98 -15.63 -13.75 -12.17
N LYS A 99 -15.82 -15.03 -11.81
CA LYS A 99 -17.06 -15.76 -12.15
C LYS A 99 -18.30 -15.16 -11.50
N VAL A 100 -18.15 -14.64 -10.27
CA VAL A 100 -19.25 -14.03 -9.50
C VAL A 100 -19.52 -12.59 -9.95
N TYR A 101 -18.44 -11.83 -10.20
CA TYR A 101 -18.51 -10.38 -10.49
C TYR A 101 -18.10 -10.05 -11.93
N SER A 102 -18.43 -10.91 -12.90
CA SER A 102 -17.92 -10.91 -14.28
C SER A 102 -18.03 -9.56 -15.02
N LYS A 103 -19.06 -8.76 -14.75
CA LYS A 103 -19.29 -7.44 -15.39
C LYS A 103 -18.54 -6.29 -14.73
N ARG A 104 -18.02 -6.48 -13.52
CA ARG A 104 -17.45 -5.41 -12.69
C ARG A 104 -16.03 -5.71 -12.18
N PHE A 105 -15.54 -6.95 -12.32
CA PHE A 105 -14.24 -7.37 -11.82
C PHE A 105 -13.31 -7.79 -12.97
N PHE A 106 -12.25 -7.02 -13.16
CA PHE A 106 -11.26 -7.21 -14.21
C PHE A 106 -9.91 -7.54 -13.57
N VAL A 107 -9.37 -8.71 -13.89
CA VAL A 107 -8.18 -9.26 -13.22
C VAL A 107 -7.05 -9.46 -14.23
N PHE A 108 -5.84 -9.02 -13.89
CA PHE A 108 -4.65 -9.02 -14.73
C PHE A 108 -3.49 -9.72 -14.03
N ASN A 109 -2.90 -10.74 -14.69
CA ASN A 109 -1.70 -11.41 -14.18
C ASN A 109 -0.47 -10.65 -14.66
N GLU A 110 -0.26 -9.49 -14.12
CA GLU A 110 0.90 -8.64 -14.38
C GLU A 110 1.20 -7.75 -13.16
N ALA A 111 2.46 -7.42 -12.98
CA ALA A 111 2.89 -6.40 -12.02
C ALA A 111 2.76 -5.01 -12.63
N ILE A 112 2.59 -4.00 -11.78
CA ILE A 112 2.64 -2.60 -12.18
C ILE A 112 3.94 -1.97 -11.66
N SER A 113 4.61 -1.18 -12.51
CA SER A 113 5.89 -0.54 -12.23
C SER A 113 6.03 0.77 -13.04
N ASP A 114 7.22 1.35 -13.04
CA ASP A 114 7.60 2.53 -13.83
C ASP A 114 7.91 2.22 -15.30
N LYS A 115 8.22 0.95 -15.63
CA LYS A 115 8.61 0.50 -16.99
C LYS A 115 7.90 -0.79 -17.37
N ILE A 116 7.67 -0.95 -18.68
CA ILE A 116 7.11 -2.17 -19.27
C ILE A 116 8.24 -3.20 -19.47
N GLY A 117 7.94 -4.47 -19.26
CA GLY A 117 8.89 -5.55 -19.49
C GLY A 117 8.56 -6.82 -18.74
N HIS A 118 9.60 -7.52 -18.33
CA HIS A 118 9.54 -8.69 -17.45
C HIS A 118 10.51 -8.49 -16.30
N LYS A 119 10.10 -8.87 -15.09
CA LYS A 119 10.93 -8.84 -13.89
C LYS A 119 10.79 -10.14 -13.12
N LYS A 120 11.80 -10.45 -12.31
CA LYS A 120 11.73 -11.50 -11.30
C LYS A 120 10.97 -10.95 -10.09
N ILE A 121 9.95 -11.66 -9.64
CA ILE A 121 9.34 -11.45 -8.34
C ILE A 121 9.86 -12.50 -7.37
N TYR A 122 10.42 -12.06 -6.26
CA TYR A 122 10.99 -12.93 -5.24
C TYR A 122 9.88 -13.39 -4.29
N LEU A 123 9.80 -14.72 -4.10
CA LEU A 123 8.72 -15.36 -3.38
C LEU A 123 9.16 -15.80 -1.99
N ASP A 124 8.51 -15.32 -0.96
CA ASP A 124 8.53 -16.00 0.33
C ASP A 124 7.56 -17.19 0.27
N LYS A 125 8.10 -18.41 0.35
CA LYS A 125 7.30 -19.64 0.31
C LYS A 125 6.34 -19.79 1.50
N LYS A 126 6.69 -19.21 2.64
CA LYS A 126 5.87 -19.27 3.85
C LYS A 126 4.74 -18.26 3.80
N ASN A 127 5.04 -17.04 3.30
CA ASN A 127 4.10 -15.93 3.25
C ASN A 127 4.17 -15.23 1.89
N LEU A 128 3.39 -15.71 0.91
CA LEU A 128 3.41 -15.17 -0.46
C LEU A 128 3.07 -13.68 -0.55
N HIS A 129 2.38 -13.11 0.43
CA HIS A 129 2.13 -11.67 0.46
C HIS A 129 3.37 -10.83 0.77
N TRP A 130 4.44 -11.39 1.28
CA TRP A 130 5.74 -10.69 1.45
C TRP A 130 6.62 -10.76 0.21
N SER A 131 6.06 -11.14 -0.93
CA SER A 131 6.81 -11.24 -2.18
C SER A 131 6.96 -9.88 -2.85
N SER A 132 8.15 -9.56 -3.36
CA SER A 132 8.46 -8.25 -3.93
C SER A 132 9.23 -8.35 -5.25
N LEU A 133 9.08 -7.31 -6.08
CA LEU A 133 9.90 -7.11 -7.28
C LEU A 133 11.31 -6.59 -6.96
N ASP A 134 11.53 -6.11 -5.75
CA ASP A 134 12.79 -5.47 -5.37
C ASP A 134 13.77 -6.44 -4.74
N THR A 135 15.00 -6.43 -5.22
CA THR A 135 16.10 -7.28 -4.70
C THR A 135 16.58 -6.81 -3.34
N GLU A 136 16.38 -5.54 -3.00
CA GLU A 136 16.82 -4.93 -1.74
C GLU A 136 16.10 -5.49 -0.52
N ILE A 137 14.92 -6.07 -0.72
CA ILE A 137 14.19 -6.84 0.30
C ILE A 137 15.06 -7.94 0.92
N LYS A 138 16.05 -8.50 0.21
CA LYS A 138 17.01 -9.46 0.76
C LYS A 138 17.92 -8.88 1.84
N SER A 139 18.03 -7.56 1.94
CA SER A 139 18.75 -6.88 3.03
C SER A 139 18.00 -6.97 4.35
N ILE A 140 16.70 -7.29 4.31
CA ILE A 140 15.87 -7.47 5.49
C ILE A 140 16.18 -8.85 6.12
N ASN A 141 16.53 -8.89 7.39
CA ASN A 141 17.06 -10.08 8.06
C ASN A 141 16.20 -11.35 7.87
N TYR A 142 14.88 -11.25 7.96
CA TYR A 142 13.98 -12.40 7.83
C TYR A 142 13.66 -12.80 6.39
N LEU A 143 14.15 -12.02 5.39
CA LEU A 143 13.97 -12.28 3.96
C LEU A 143 15.30 -12.64 3.25
N LYS A 144 16.41 -12.73 3.99
CA LYS A 144 17.75 -13.05 3.44
C LYS A 144 17.79 -14.35 2.64
N ASP A 145 16.98 -15.32 3.03
CA ASP A 145 16.98 -16.67 2.44
C ASP A 145 15.95 -16.85 1.30
N VAL A 146 15.32 -15.77 0.83
CA VAL A 146 14.39 -15.83 -0.29
C VAL A 146 15.16 -16.09 -1.58
N LYS A 147 15.27 -17.38 -1.95
CA LYS A 147 15.94 -17.84 -3.17
C LYS A 147 14.99 -18.07 -4.34
N ASN A 148 13.69 -18.24 -4.04
CA ASN A 148 12.71 -18.56 -5.07
C ASN A 148 12.21 -17.29 -5.76
N TYR A 149 12.04 -17.39 -7.07
CA TYR A 149 11.42 -16.33 -7.86
C TYR A 149 10.59 -16.94 -8.99
N GLU A 150 9.65 -16.18 -9.48
CA GLU A 150 9.02 -16.40 -10.78
C GLU A 150 9.19 -15.15 -11.65
N THR A 151 9.16 -15.34 -12.97
CA THR A 151 9.19 -14.22 -13.91
C THR A 151 7.77 -13.75 -14.17
N CYS A 152 7.49 -12.49 -13.94
CA CYS A 152 6.20 -11.89 -14.20
C CYS A 152 6.30 -10.82 -15.29
N LYS A 153 5.21 -10.65 -16.01
CA LYS A 153 5.01 -9.51 -16.93
C LYS A 153 4.84 -8.24 -16.11
N VAL A 154 5.47 -7.16 -16.56
CA VAL A 154 5.40 -5.84 -15.94
C VAL A 154 4.79 -4.84 -16.89
N ASN A 155 3.88 -4.02 -16.40
CA ASN A 155 3.22 -2.96 -17.13
C ASN A 155 3.30 -1.64 -16.36
N THR A 156 2.88 -0.54 -16.96
CA THR A 156 2.65 0.74 -16.29
C THR A 156 1.16 1.06 -16.32
N LEU A 157 0.66 1.79 -15.31
CA LEU A 157 -0.73 2.26 -15.35
C LEU A 157 -0.98 3.23 -16.51
N ASP A 158 0.03 3.99 -16.90
CA ASP A 158 -0.07 4.87 -18.07
C ASP A 158 -0.26 4.10 -19.37
N ASN A 159 0.44 2.98 -19.57
CA ASN A 159 0.26 2.11 -20.71
C ASN A 159 -1.08 1.36 -20.65
N PHE A 160 -1.47 0.90 -19.47
CA PHE A 160 -2.77 0.28 -19.24
C PHE A 160 -3.91 1.22 -19.65
N LEU A 161 -3.83 2.50 -19.25
CA LEU A 161 -4.80 3.53 -19.65
C LEU A 161 -4.86 3.74 -21.16
N LYS A 162 -3.70 3.76 -21.85
CA LYS A 162 -3.65 3.90 -23.33
C LYS A 162 -4.40 2.76 -24.03
N LYS A 163 -4.30 1.54 -23.48
CA LYS A 163 -4.99 0.34 -24.02
C LYS A 163 -6.47 0.28 -23.63
N ASN A 164 -6.86 0.94 -22.54
CA ASN A 164 -8.22 0.92 -22.00
C ASN A 164 -8.84 2.32 -22.03
N LYS A 165 -8.97 2.91 -23.21
CA LYS A 165 -9.46 4.29 -23.42
C LYS A 165 -10.84 4.56 -22.78
N ASN A 166 -11.65 3.53 -22.59
CA ASN A 166 -12.95 3.65 -21.90
C ASN A 166 -12.82 4.13 -20.44
N LEU A 167 -11.66 3.90 -19.80
CA LEU A 167 -11.37 4.43 -18.46
C LEU A 167 -11.23 5.96 -18.45
N LEU A 168 -10.83 6.58 -19.57
CA LEU A 168 -10.74 8.04 -19.70
C LEU A 168 -12.09 8.73 -19.50
N LYS A 169 -13.20 8.02 -19.73
CA LYS A 169 -14.57 8.51 -19.55
C LYS A 169 -15.12 8.22 -18.15
N LYS A 170 -14.37 7.52 -17.31
CA LYS A 170 -14.80 7.10 -15.96
C LYS A 170 -14.04 7.84 -14.89
N LYS A 171 -14.72 8.16 -13.79
CA LYS A 171 -14.07 8.71 -12.60
C LYS A 171 -13.42 7.59 -11.80
N ILE A 172 -12.09 7.62 -11.67
CA ILE A 172 -11.38 6.75 -10.74
C ILE A 172 -11.53 7.31 -9.34
N THR A 173 -12.10 6.52 -8.45
CA THR A 173 -12.30 6.93 -7.06
C THR A 173 -11.11 6.56 -6.20
N LEU A 174 -10.57 5.34 -6.38
CA LEU A 174 -9.49 4.80 -5.55
C LEU A 174 -8.45 4.09 -6.40
N ILE A 175 -7.18 4.34 -6.09
CA ILE A 175 -6.06 3.47 -6.46
C ILE A 175 -5.43 2.96 -5.16
N LYS A 176 -5.50 1.65 -4.91
CA LYS A 176 -4.74 0.97 -3.84
C LYS A 176 -3.45 0.43 -4.43
N ILE A 177 -2.36 0.63 -3.73
CA ILE A 177 -1.02 0.13 -4.10
C ILE A 177 -0.43 -0.55 -2.87
N ASP A 178 -0.23 -1.85 -2.98
CA ASP A 178 0.30 -2.70 -1.92
C ASP A 178 1.20 -3.74 -2.59
N THR A 179 2.45 -3.38 -2.77
CA THR A 179 3.40 -4.07 -3.63
C THR A 179 4.71 -4.40 -2.92
N GLU A 180 4.66 -4.36 -1.58
CA GLU A 180 5.75 -4.74 -0.70
C GLU A 180 7.06 -3.99 -1.03
N GLY A 181 6.95 -2.65 -1.04
CA GLY A 181 8.07 -1.73 -1.24
C GLY A 181 8.22 -1.18 -2.66
N HIS A 182 7.35 -1.56 -3.62
CA HIS A 182 7.43 -1.09 -5.01
C HIS A 182 6.44 0.05 -5.34
N GLU A 183 5.81 0.65 -4.33
CA GLU A 183 4.74 1.64 -4.45
C GLU A 183 5.20 2.91 -5.18
N TYR A 184 6.45 3.32 -4.95
CA TYR A 184 7.01 4.52 -5.57
C TYR A 184 7.12 4.38 -7.09
N GLU A 185 7.62 3.24 -7.58
CA GLU A 185 7.73 2.92 -9.00
C GLU A 185 6.34 2.80 -9.66
N VAL A 186 5.36 2.25 -8.93
CA VAL A 186 3.97 2.20 -9.40
C VAL A 186 3.45 3.62 -9.66
N ILE A 187 3.67 4.56 -8.74
CA ILE A 187 3.25 5.96 -8.89
C ILE A 187 4.02 6.64 -10.04
N LEU A 188 5.31 6.35 -10.21
CA LEU A 188 6.08 6.84 -11.35
C LEU A 188 5.50 6.38 -12.70
N GLY A 189 5.06 5.12 -12.78
CA GLY A 189 4.41 4.56 -13.97
C GLY A 189 2.94 4.96 -14.16
N ALA A 190 2.38 5.75 -13.23
CA ALA A 190 1.01 6.22 -13.21
C ALA A 190 0.87 7.73 -13.38
N LYS A 191 1.95 8.47 -13.64
CA LYS A 191 1.97 9.95 -13.63
C LYS A 191 0.92 10.57 -14.54
N ASN A 192 0.80 10.06 -15.78
CA ASN A 192 -0.15 10.59 -16.74
C ASN A 192 -1.60 10.22 -16.37
N LEU A 193 -1.82 8.99 -15.87
CA LEU A 193 -3.12 8.56 -15.37
C LEU A 193 -3.57 9.45 -14.21
N ILE A 194 -2.71 9.65 -13.20
CA ILE A 194 -2.99 10.47 -12.03
C ILE A 194 -3.27 11.93 -12.43
N LYS A 195 -2.46 12.49 -13.33
CA LYS A 195 -2.65 13.87 -13.84
C LYS A 195 -3.97 14.03 -14.60
N LYS A 196 -4.33 13.06 -15.45
CA LYS A 196 -5.52 13.15 -16.32
C LYS A 196 -6.83 12.84 -15.61
N LEU A 197 -6.83 11.82 -14.75
CA LEU A 197 -8.05 11.29 -14.15
C LEU A 197 -8.24 11.72 -12.70
N SER A 198 -7.22 12.31 -12.09
CA SER A 198 -7.25 12.88 -10.73
C SER A 198 -8.02 12.00 -9.75
N PRO A 199 -7.56 10.75 -9.48
CA PRO A 199 -8.26 9.84 -8.57
C PRO A 199 -8.50 10.54 -7.23
N LYS A 200 -9.67 10.30 -6.63
CA LYS A 200 -10.03 10.95 -5.36
C LYS A 200 -9.13 10.51 -4.22
N TYR A 201 -8.75 9.22 -4.22
CA TYR A 201 -7.89 8.63 -3.22
C TYR A 201 -6.81 7.77 -3.88
N ILE A 202 -5.60 7.87 -3.37
CA ILE A 202 -4.50 6.94 -3.63
C ILE A 202 -4.07 6.40 -2.28
N GLN A 203 -4.21 5.10 -2.05
CA GLN A 203 -3.77 4.41 -0.84
C GLN A 203 -2.46 3.69 -1.15
N ILE A 204 -1.48 3.82 -0.26
CA ILE A 204 -0.25 3.02 -0.29
C ILE A 204 -0.07 2.31 1.05
N GLU A 205 0.53 1.12 1.01
CA GLU A 205 1.16 0.55 2.19
C GLU A 205 2.53 1.20 2.37
N TYR A 206 2.82 1.68 3.59
CA TYR A 206 4.09 2.28 3.94
C TYR A 206 4.72 1.52 5.10
N ASN A 207 5.91 0.97 4.88
CA ASN A 207 6.57 0.09 5.83
C ASN A 207 8.11 0.19 5.75
N TRP A 208 8.82 -0.71 6.42
CA TRP A 208 10.29 -0.76 6.44
C TRP A 208 10.96 -1.08 5.10
N HIS A 209 10.27 -1.62 4.10
CA HIS A 209 10.80 -1.80 2.76
C HIS A 209 11.24 -0.47 2.15
N HIS A 210 10.52 0.60 2.43
CA HIS A 210 10.82 1.94 1.97
C HIS A 210 12.12 2.53 2.56
N LEU A 211 12.53 2.07 3.77
CA LEU A 211 13.82 2.43 4.35
C LEU A 211 14.98 1.96 3.47
N PHE A 212 14.95 0.70 3.04
CA PHE A 212 16.01 0.11 2.20
C PHE A 212 16.05 0.72 0.79
N LYS A 213 14.94 1.23 0.31
CA LYS A 213 14.84 1.93 -0.98
C LYS A 213 15.11 3.43 -0.87
N ASN A 214 15.37 3.92 0.33
CA ASN A 214 15.54 5.36 0.58
C ASN A 214 14.37 6.20 0.06
N VAL A 215 13.13 5.71 0.24
CA VAL A 215 11.88 6.39 -0.16
C VAL A 215 11.06 6.68 1.08
N ASN A 216 10.86 7.94 1.41
CA ASN A 216 10.06 8.38 2.54
C ASN A 216 8.74 9.04 2.09
N LEU A 217 7.85 9.34 3.02
CA LEU A 217 6.56 9.98 2.70
C LEU A 217 6.71 11.35 2.05
N TYR A 218 7.79 12.07 2.35
CA TYR A 218 8.09 13.34 1.70
C TYR A 218 8.34 13.16 0.20
N LYS A 219 9.08 12.12 -0.23
CA LYS A 219 9.26 11.83 -1.66
C LYS A 219 7.93 11.51 -2.35
N PHE A 220 7.05 10.74 -1.72
CA PHE A 220 5.71 10.50 -2.24
C PHE A 220 4.91 11.80 -2.38
N SER A 221 4.91 12.67 -1.36
CA SER A 221 4.19 13.94 -1.42
C SER A 221 4.71 14.90 -2.51
N LYS A 222 5.98 14.81 -2.86
CA LYS A 222 6.54 15.56 -4.00
C LYS A 222 6.03 15.07 -5.35
N LEU A 223 5.76 13.76 -5.50
CA LEU A 223 5.12 13.23 -6.72
C LEU A 223 3.63 13.59 -6.78
N LEU A 224 2.96 13.62 -5.62
CA LEU A 224 1.50 13.79 -5.48
C LEU A 224 1.16 15.17 -4.90
N LYS A 225 1.70 16.25 -5.49
CA LYS A 225 1.60 17.64 -4.99
C LYS A 225 0.17 18.13 -4.79
N ASP A 226 -0.76 17.63 -5.61
CA ASP A 226 -2.17 18.00 -5.58
C ASP A 226 -2.99 17.19 -4.56
N TYR A 227 -2.31 16.47 -3.68
CA TYR A 227 -2.92 15.61 -2.68
C TYR A 227 -2.49 16.03 -1.28
N GLU A 228 -3.43 15.95 -0.35
CA GLU A 228 -3.14 15.99 1.09
C GLU A 228 -2.86 14.58 1.59
N VAL A 229 -2.01 14.46 2.62
CA VAL A 229 -1.58 13.18 3.15
C VAL A 229 -2.29 12.87 4.46
N PHE A 230 -2.85 11.68 4.52
CA PHE A 230 -3.54 11.17 5.70
C PHE A 230 -3.04 9.75 6.03
N LYS A 231 -3.23 9.34 7.26
CA LYS A 231 -3.01 7.98 7.73
C LYS A 231 -4.33 7.35 8.17
N ILE A 232 -4.54 6.08 7.83
CA ILE A 232 -5.62 5.28 8.43
C ILE A 232 -5.24 5.00 9.88
N PHE A 233 -6.17 5.32 10.79
CA PHE A 233 -6.03 4.99 12.20
C PHE A 233 -6.93 3.78 12.50
N PRO A 234 -6.39 2.64 13.03
CA PRO A 234 -7.06 1.34 12.98
C PRO A 234 -8.47 1.29 13.57
N PHE A 235 -8.71 2.04 14.63
CA PHE A 235 -9.99 2.03 15.36
C PHE A 235 -10.78 3.33 15.22
N ASN A 236 -10.43 4.17 14.24
CA ASN A 236 -11.08 5.45 14.02
C ASN A 236 -11.68 5.53 12.60
N LYS A 237 -12.90 6.06 12.48
CA LYS A 237 -13.55 6.27 11.17
C LYS A 237 -12.94 7.41 10.38
N GLU A 238 -12.27 8.34 11.05
CA GLU A 238 -11.66 9.50 10.42
C GLU A 238 -10.19 9.24 10.10
N LEU A 239 -9.76 9.82 8.98
CA LEU A 239 -8.37 9.80 8.58
C LEU A 239 -7.59 10.85 9.38
N LEU A 240 -6.44 10.47 9.94
CA LEU A 240 -5.53 11.41 10.58
C LEU A 240 -4.72 12.15 9.52
N LYS A 241 -4.91 13.47 9.40
CA LYS A 241 -4.05 14.31 8.54
C LYS A 241 -2.62 14.32 9.09
N ILE A 242 -1.65 14.07 8.23
CA ILE A 242 -0.23 14.06 8.59
C ILE A 242 0.57 15.01 7.69
N ASP A 243 1.68 15.51 8.21
CA ASP A 243 2.63 16.34 7.49
C ASP A 243 3.88 15.51 7.16
N PRO A 244 4.12 15.19 5.87
CA PRO A 244 5.29 14.40 5.46
C PRO A 244 6.64 15.07 5.72
N THR A 245 6.68 16.36 6.06
CA THR A 245 7.94 17.06 6.39
C THR A 245 8.36 16.82 7.84
N ARG A 246 7.48 16.33 8.70
CA ARG A 246 7.74 16.10 10.11
C ARG A 246 8.32 14.70 10.35
N PRO A 247 9.44 14.58 11.09
CA PRO A 247 10.06 13.27 11.36
C PRO A 247 9.12 12.26 12.01
N GLU A 248 8.27 12.69 12.93
CA GLU A 248 7.31 11.83 13.63
C GLU A 248 6.21 11.24 12.74
N HIS A 249 6.10 11.69 11.50
CA HIS A 249 5.19 11.11 10.51
C HIS A 249 5.90 10.18 9.51
N ASN A 250 7.24 10.12 9.55
CA ASN A 250 8.06 9.33 8.63
C ASN A 250 8.68 8.07 9.26
N TYR A 251 8.02 7.45 10.24
CA TYR A 251 8.46 6.17 10.75
C TYR A 251 8.26 5.08 9.69
N PHE A 252 9.34 4.38 9.35
CA PHE A 252 9.32 3.22 8.45
C PHE A 252 8.70 2.00 9.16
N ASN A 253 7.48 2.15 9.63
CA ASN A 253 6.68 1.12 10.26
C ASN A 253 5.38 0.96 9.48
N TYR A 254 4.85 -0.27 9.45
CA TYR A 254 3.62 -0.58 8.74
C TYR A 254 2.51 0.43 9.05
N SER A 255 1.98 1.03 8.01
CA SER A 255 0.82 1.91 8.07
C SER A 255 0.21 2.10 6.68
N ASN A 256 -1.11 2.28 6.63
CA ASN A 256 -1.84 2.63 5.41
C ASN A 256 -1.93 4.15 5.28
N ILE A 257 -1.32 4.69 4.22
CA ILE A 257 -1.28 6.12 3.92
C ILE A 257 -2.24 6.43 2.77
N ILE A 258 -3.04 7.48 2.95
CA ILE A 258 -4.02 7.95 1.97
C ILE A 258 -3.59 9.32 1.45
N PHE A 259 -3.39 9.39 0.16
CA PHE A 259 -3.31 10.65 -0.57
C PHE A 259 -4.72 11.00 -1.06
N LYS A 260 -5.29 12.06 -0.50
CA LYS A 260 -6.63 12.55 -0.85
C LYS A 260 -6.50 13.78 -1.71
N LYS A 261 -7.16 13.81 -2.87
CA LYS A 261 -7.18 14.97 -3.77
C LYS A 261 -7.70 16.21 -3.04
N LYS A 262 -6.96 17.31 -3.18
CA LYS A 262 -7.31 18.65 -2.66
C LYS A 262 -8.59 19.17 -3.27
#